data_7d82bcead309770dd68b76d16c9b574a
#
_entry.id   7d82bcead309770dd68b76d16c9b574a
#
_cell.length_a   1.000
_cell.length_b   1.000
_cell.length_c   1.000
_cell.angle_alpha   90.00
_cell.angle_beta   90.00
_cell.angle_gamma   90.00
#
_symmetry.space_group_name_H-M   'P 1'
#
loop_
_entity.id
_entity.type
_entity.pdbx_description
1 polymer ?
#
loop_
_entity_poly.entity_id
_entity_poly.type
_entity_poly.pdbx_seq_one_letter_code
_entity_poly.pdbx_strand_id
1 'polypeptide(L)'
;MSLSAFFYAMTARPKALVQAAMLACALSAAPMIATAQTLPPCGGDTVCKLGDRSYNILMPDDWDGVTPLPVMMHFHAFLRRGRTVIHHPRIGSETKPRGVMLVAPSAQHRAWRFWQDDPADITFADAVLADVAKRYPVDQSQIYISGFSFGAAMAWRYACARGDRIAGLMTMSGTIKQASTCANPPRQVRHVHGLNDLWMSLPRGPEHDTTNVVALWRKAFRCGKGRLDGALTLAPGVEFAHFAWDNCAGDRSVTLDIHTGGHFIPTGWLGYQLDGLMPKTPG
;
A
#
# COMPACT_ATOMS: atom_id res chain seq x y z
N MET A 1 -16.25 57.92 -60.30
CA MET A 1 -15.29 58.83 -60.91
C MET A 1 -13.97 58.15 -60.93
N SER A 2 -13.65 57.71 -62.11
CA SER A 2 -12.47 57.91 -63.00
C SER A 2 -11.24 57.14 -62.54
N LEU A 3 -10.92 56.00 -63.16
CA LEU A 3 -10.08 55.77 -64.35
C LEU A 3 -8.64 56.27 -64.20
N SER A 4 -7.68 55.37 -64.19
CA SER A 4 -6.75 55.25 -65.31
C SER A 4 -5.79 54.07 -65.15
N ALA A 5 -5.75 53.21 -66.18
CA ALA A 5 -4.77 52.19 -66.46
C ALA A 5 -3.46 52.79 -66.98
N PHE A 6 -2.32 52.15 -66.76
CA PHE A 6 -1.14 52.26 -67.64
C PHE A 6 -0.44 50.88 -67.75
N PHE A 7 -0.44 50.38 -68.99
CA PHE A 7 0.38 49.28 -69.45
C PHE A 7 1.84 49.77 -69.59
N TYR A 8 2.81 48.92 -69.29
CA TYR A 8 4.05 48.81 -70.08
C TYR A 8 4.81 47.51 -69.91
N ALA A 9 4.89 46.81 -71.00
CA ALA A 9 5.97 46.07 -71.64
C ALA A 9 6.78 45.01 -70.87
N MET A 10 6.68 43.84 -71.49
CA MET A 10 7.55 42.67 -71.35
C MET A 10 9.01 42.96 -71.75
N THR A 11 9.94 42.45 -70.87
CA THR A 11 11.27 42.04 -71.38
C THR A 11 11.65 40.71 -70.74
N ALA A 12 11.83 39.74 -71.59
CA ALA A 12 12.30 38.41 -71.25
C ALA A 12 13.79 38.42 -70.86
N ARG A 13 14.15 37.74 -69.77
CA ARG A 13 15.55 37.40 -69.47
C ARG A 13 15.67 35.87 -69.16
N PRO A 14 16.84 35.28 -69.40
CA PRO A 14 16.98 33.82 -69.61
C PRO A 14 17.04 33.03 -68.28
N LYS A 15 16.62 31.79 -68.41
CA LYS A 15 16.66 30.78 -67.35
C LYS A 15 18.11 30.39 -67.02
N ALA A 16 18.57 30.75 -65.78
CA ALA A 16 19.75 30.14 -65.21
C ALA A 16 19.30 28.90 -64.44
N LEU A 17 19.76 27.72 -64.88
CA LEU A 17 19.62 26.46 -64.13
C LEU A 17 20.52 26.53 -62.87
N VAL A 18 19.95 26.64 -61.74
CA VAL A 18 20.63 26.40 -60.46
C VAL A 18 20.38 24.92 -60.11
N GLN A 19 21.40 24.08 -60.32
CA GLN A 19 21.44 22.72 -59.78
C GLN A 19 21.63 22.83 -58.25
N ALA A 20 20.58 22.65 -57.49
CA ALA A 20 20.64 22.47 -56.03
C ALA A 20 21.10 21.02 -55.76
N ALA A 21 22.34 20.87 -55.35
CA ALA A 21 22.84 19.61 -54.76
C ALA A 21 22.20 19.41 -53.39
N MET A 22 21.23 18.51 -53.33
CA MET A 22 20.69 18.03 -52.02
C MET A 22 21.72 17.10 -51.37
N LEU A 23 22.43 17.62 -50.40
CA LEU A 23 23.26 16.80 -49.49
C LEU A 23 22.33 16.13 -48.50
N ALA A 24 21.95 14.87 -48.74
CA ALA A 24 21.19 14.05 -47.84
C ALA A 24 22.08 13.67 -46.64
N CYS A 25 21.94 14.40 -45.54
CA CYS A 25 22.53 14.04 -44.25
C CYS A 25 21.71 12.89 -43.64
N ALA A 26 22.12 11.64 -43.91
CA ALA A 26 21.57 10.47 -43.26
C ALA A 26 22.01 10.49 -41.79
N LEU A 27 21.15 11.03 -40.90
CA LEU A 27 21.28 10.83 -39.46
C LEU A 27 20.98 9.36 -39.15
N SER A 28 22.04 8.55 -39.02
CA SER A 28 21.97 7.22 -38.46
C SER A 28 21.63 7.35 -36.96
N ALA A 29 20.34 7.22 -36.63
CA ALA A 29 19.89 7.04 -35.27
C ALA A 29 20.36 5.65 -34.79
N ALA A 30 21.50 5.60 -34.12
CA ALA A 30 21.91 4.40 -33.39
C ALA A 30 20.88 4.12 -32.31
N PRO A 31 20.33 2.89 -32.18
CA PRO A 31 19.44 2.57 -31.08
C PRO A 31 20.21 2.74 -29.77
N MET A 32 19.79 3.67 -28.92
CA MET A 32 20.23 3.69 -27.54
C MET A 32 19.69 2.44 -26.85
N ILE A 33 20.52 1.42 -26.72
CA ILE A 33 20.25 0.29 -25.84
C ILE A 33 20.33 0.85 -24.42
N ALA A 34 19.19 1.19 -23.84
CA ALA A 34 19.10 1.49 -22.44
C ALA A 34 19.51 0.21 -21.68
N THR A 35 20.71 0.19 -21.13
CA THR A 35 21.13 -0.86 -20.21
C THR A 35 20.24 -0.74 -18.99
N ALA A 36 19.33 -1.72 -18.79
CA ALA A 36 18.56 -1.83 -17.58
C ALA A 36 19.56 -1.90 -16.42
N GLN A 37 19.59 -0.86 -15.58
CA GLN A 37 20.40 -0.88 -14.36
C GLN A 37 19.85 -1.99 -13.46
N THR A 38 20.60 -3.07 -13.31
CA THR A 38 20.26 -4.11 -12.34
C THR A 38 20.36 -3.50 -10.95
N LEU A 39 19.22 -3.41 -10.29
CA LEU A 39 19.18 -2.94 -8.90
C LEU A 39 19.99 -3.90 -8.01
N PRO A 40 20.73 -3.42 -7.00
CA PRO A 40 21.46 -4.29 -6.08
C PRO A 40 20.53 -5.33 -5.46
N PRO A 41 20.94 -6.61 -5.38
CA PRO A 41 20.11 -7.63 -4.76
C PRO A 41 19.84 -7.29 -3.30
N CYS A 42 18.59 -7.47 -2.89
CA CYS A 42 18.17 -7.36 -1.49
C CYS A 42 16.99 -8.31 -1.23
N GLY A 43 16.74 -8.65 0.02
CA GLY A 43 15.70 -9.58 0.45
C GLY A 43 16.20 -10.46 1.59
N GLY A 44 15.28 -11.07 2.33
CA GLY A 44 15.63 -11.78 3.56
C GLY A 44 16.40 -10.87 4.53
N ASP A 45 17.56 -11.31 4.97
CA ASP A 45 18.41 -10.55 5.87
C ASP A 45 19.16 -9.38 5.19
N THR A 46 19.27 -9.37 3.87
CA THR A 46 19.90 -8.27 3.13
C THR A 46 18.89 -7.14 2.95
N VAL A 47 19.17 -6.00 3.61
CA VAL A 47 18.28 -4.84 3.55
C VAL A 47 18.30 -4.17 2.18
N CYS A 48 17.13 -3.76 1.71
CA CYS A 48 16.98 -2.90 0.55
C CYS A 48 17.20 -1.45 0.97
N LYS A 49 18.21 -0.79 0.41
CA LYS A 49 18.48 0.63 0.68
C LYS A 49 17.65 1.52 -0.23
N LEU A 50 17.12 2.60 0.33
CA LEU A 50 16.37 3.61 -0.41
C LEU A 50 16.66 4.99 0.21
N GLY A 51 17.66 5.67 -0.36
CA GLY A 51 18.24 6.86 0.24
C GLY A 51 18.91 6.55 1.58
N ASP A 52 18.59 7.34 2.59
CA ASP A 52 19.04 7.18 3.99
C ASP A 52 18.22 6.16 4.79
N ARG A 53 17.14 5.64 4.20
CA ARG A 53 16.23 4.67 4.82
C ARG A 53 16.40 3.27 4.20
N SER A 54 15.69 2.30 4.75
CA SER A 54 15.74 0.93 4.26
C SER A 54 14.45 0.17 4.55
N TYR A 55 14.28 -0.94 3.84
CA TYR A 55 13.22 -1.90 4.09
C TYR A 55 13.74 -3.33 3.92
N ASN A 56 12.99 -4.30 4.40
CA ASN A 56 13.26 -5.72 4.21
C ASN A 56 12.15 -6.36 3.38
N ILE A 57 12.48 -7.41 2.64
CA ILE A 57 11.54 -8.23 1.89
C ILE A 57 11.64 -9.66 2.38
N LEU A 58 10.50 -10.32 2.55
CA LEU A 58 10.40 -11.76 2.70
C LEU A 58 9.57 -12.30 1.53
N MET A 59 10.20 -13.11 0.69
CA MET A 59 9.56 -13.74 -0.45
C MET A 59 8.64 -14.87 0.01
N PRO A 60 7.55 -15.15 -0.70
CA PRO A 60 6.75 -16.33 -0.45
C PRO A 60 7.53 -17.61 -0.79
N ASP A 61 7.06 -18.73 -0.21
CA ASP A 61 7.57 -20.04 -0.58
C ASP A 61 7.16 -20.36 -2.03
N ASP A 62 7.96 -21.15 -2.73
CA ASP A 62 7.65 -21.72 -4.07
C ASP A 62 7.29 -20.69 -5.16
N TRP A 63 7.73 -19.43 -5.03
CA TRP A 63 7.54 -18.44 -6.11
C TRP A 63 8.40 -18.77 -7.34
N ASP A 64 7.77 -18.76 -8.50
CA ASP A 64 8.37 -19.14 -9.79
C ASP A 64 9.33 -18.07 -10.40
N GLY A 65 9.45 -16.90 -9.77
CA GLY A 65 10.29 -15.80 -10.24
C GLY A 65 9.63 -14.87 -11.27
N VAL A 66 8.44 -15.18 -11.78
CA VAL A 66 7.80 -14.45 -12.89
C VAL A 66 6.33 -14.08 -12.63
N THR A 67 5.58 -14.89 -11.90
CA THR A 67 4.18 -14.61 -11.59
C THR A 67 4.06 -13.36 -10.72
N PRO A 68 3.21 -12.38 -11.08
CA PRO A 68 2.99 -11.19 -10.27
C PRO A 68 2.49 -11.54 -8.87
N LEU A 69 3.16 -11.01 -7.86
CA LEU A 69 2.91 -11.31 -6.46
C LEU A 69 1.97 -10.32 -5.80
N PRO A 70 1.02 -10.78 -4.99
CA PRO A 70 0.39 -9.96 -3.95
C PRO A 70 1.44 -9.42 -2.99
N VAL A 71 1.28 -8.20 -2.54
CA VAL A 71 2.21 -7.55 -1.60
C VAL A 71 1.49 -7.17 -0.32
N MET A 72 2.06 -7.54 0.83
CA MET A 72 1.68 -6.98 2.12
C MET A 72 2.80 -6.10 2.66
N MET A 73 2.57 -4.78 2.72
CA MET A 73 3.48 -3.88 3.42
C MET A 73 3.08 -3.77 4.88
N HIS A 74 4.00 -4.17 5.78
CA HIS A 74 3.76 -4.16 7.23
C HIS A 74 4.62 -3.14 7.96
N PHE A 75 3.99 -2.20 8.65
CA PHE A 75 4.65 -1.22 9.50
C PHE A 75 4.95 -1.79 10.88
N HIS A 76 6.22 -1.74 11.29
CA HIS A 76 6.70 -2.30 12.57
C HIS A 76 6.23 -1.48 13.79
N ALA A 77 6.20 -2.10 14.96
CA ALA A 77 5.94 -1.45 16.24
C ALA A 77 7.08 -0.50 16.66
N PHE A 78 6.82 0.32 17.69
CA PHE A 78 7.79 1.25 18.27
C PHE A 78 9.12 0.57 18.60
N LEU A 79 10.22 1.23 18.32
CA LEU A 79 11.61 0.77 18.50
C LEU A 79 12.00 -0.52 17.73
N ARG A 80 11.16 -0.99 16.81
CA ARG A 80 11.48 -2.13 15.93
C ARG A 80 12.03 -1.65 14.58
N ARG A 81 12.23 -2.59 13.67
CA ARG A 81 12.69 -2.37 12.28
C ARG A 81 12.06 -3.39 11.34
N GLY A 82 12.18 -3.20 10.04
CA GLY A 82 11.67 -4.14 9.04
C GLY A 82 12.19 -5.56 9.23
N ARG A 83 13.47 -5.74 9.61
CA ARG A 83 14.03 -7.06 9.91
C ARG A 83 13.26 -7.81 11.01
N THR A 84 12.81 -7.10 12.05
CA THR A 84 11.99 -7.72 13.11
C THR A 84 10.66 -8.24 12.58
N VAL A 85 10.09 -7.57 11.60
CA VAL A 85 8.81 -7.96 10.97
C VAL A 85 8.95 -9.24 10.17
N ILE A 86 9.95 -9.33 9.29
CA ILE A 86 10.12 -10.50 8.41
C ILE A 86 10.44 -11.79 9.19
N HIS A 87 11.05 -11.67 10.36
CA HIS A 87 11.34 -12.80 11.25
C HIS A 87 10.27 -13.02 12.34
N HIS A 88 9.20 -12.23 12.35
CA HIS A 88 8.17 -12.40 13.36
C HIS A 88 7.29 -13.62 13.05
N PRO A 89 7.17 -14.61 13.98
CA PRO A 89 6.49 -15.89 13.72
C PRO A 89 4.97 -15.77 13.50
N ARG A 90 4.37 -14.60 13.72
CA ARG A 90 2.94 -14.35 13.49
C ARG A 90 2.72 -13.32 12.35
N ILE A 91 3.77 -13.04 11.56
CA ILE A 91 3.68 -12.15 10.39
C ILE A 91 4.29 -12.86 9.19
N GLY A 92 5.60 -13.13 9.19
CA GLY A 92 6.29 -13.77 8.07
C GLY A 92 5.80 -15.18 7.78
N SER A 93 5.50 -15.98 8.83
CA SER A 93 4.92 -17.31 8.66
C SER A 93 3.50 -17.32 8.09
N GLU A 94 2.79 -16.19 8.17
CA GLU A 94 1.43 -16.08 7.63
C GLU A 94 1.43 -15.66 6.15
N THR A 95 2.46 -14.94 5.69
CA THR A 95 2.54 -14.46 4.31
C THR A 95 3.15 -15.48 3.37
N LYS A 96 4.24 -16.14 3.78
CA LYS A 96 5.00 -17.07 2.94
C LYS A 96 4.15 -18.18 2.30
N PRO A 97 3.39 -19.00 3.05
CA PRO A 97 2.62 -20.09 2.49
C PRO A 97 1.40 -19.64 1.68
N ARG A 98 1.08 -18.35 1.69
CA ARG A 98 -0.04 -17.74 0.95
C ARG A 98 0.38 -17.09 -0.36
N GLY A 99 1.63 -17.23 -0.76
CA GLY A 99 2.15 -16.60 -1.96
C GLY A 99 2.26 -15.07 -1.87
N VAL A 100 2.26 -14.50 -0.65
CA VAL A 100 2.29 -13.05 -0.44
C VAL A 100 3.70 -12.57 -0.12
N MET A 101 4.20 -11.63 -0.91
CA MET A 101 5.46 -10.93 -0.62
C MET A 101 5.27 -9.99 0.57
N LEU A 102 6.04 -10.20 1.65
CA LEU A 102 6.04 -9.30 2.79
C LEU A 102 7.11 -8.22 2.61
N VAL A 103 6.69 -6.97 2.63
CA VAL A 103 7.53 -5.78 2.55
C VAL A 103 7.48 -5.05 3.89
N ALA A 104 8.64 -4.84 4.50
CA ALA A 104 8.74 -4.29 5.85
C ALA A 104 9.65 -3.05 5.88
N PRO A 105 9.11 -1.84 5.70
CA PRO A 105 9.88 -0.60 5.78
C PRO A 105 10.37 -0.34 7.22
N SER A 106 11.49 0.36 7.34
CA SER A 106 12.06 0.80 8.63
C SER A 106 11.85 2.28 8.84
N ALA A 107 11.18 2.65 9.94
CA ALA A 107 11.00 4.03 10.34
C ALA A 107 12.34 4.70 10.68
N GLN A 108 12.46 5.99 10.40
CA GLN A 108 13.55 6.82 10.89
C GLN A 108 13.53 6.85 12.42
N HIS A 109 14.67 6.71 13.06
CA HIS A 109 14.77 6.62 14.53
C HIS A 109 13.89 5.52 15.16
N ARG A 110 13.47 4.52 14.38
CA ARG A 110 12.62 3.38 14.79
C ARG A 110 11.23 3.79 15.33
N ALA A 111 10.72 4.97 14.91
CA ALA A 111 9.41 5.48 15.30
C ALA A 111 8.72 6.16 14.09
N TRP A 112 7.49 5.77 13.81
CA TRP A 112 6.64 6.38 12.78
C TRP A 112 6.06 7.69 13.29
N ARG A 113 6.03 8.72 12.44
CA ARG A 113 5.48 10.05 12.78
C ARG A 113 4.02 10.21 12.35
N PHE A 114 3.18 9.24 12.65
CA PHE A 114 1.77 9.19 12.24
C PHE A 114 0.90 10.31 12.86
N TRP A 115 1.36 10.96 13.93
CA TRP A 115 0.66 12.06 14.60
C TRP A 115 0.98 13.44 14.05
N GLN A 116 1.90 13.54 13.11
CA GLN A 116 2.30 14.80 12.49
C GLN A 116 1.68 14.92 11.09
N ASP A 117 1.47 16.15 10.64
CA ASP A 117 1.04 16.41 9.26
C ASP A 117 2.17 16.24 8.24
N ASP A 118 3.36 15.85 8.69
CA ASP A 118 4.50 15.54 7.85
C ASP A 118 4.25 14.31 6.97
N PRO A 119 4.28 14.42 5.64
CA PRO A 119 4.06 13.30 4.74
C PRO A 119 5.27 12.38 4.60
N ALA A 120 6.40 12.62 5.27
CA ALA A 120 7.68 11.94 5.00
C ALA A 120 7.59 10.41 5.12
N ASP A 121 6.86 9.88 6.12
CA ASP A 121 6.68 8.44 6.25
C ASP A 121 5.72 7.88 5.20
N ILE A 122 4.72 8.64 4.77
CA ILE A 122 3.82 8.28 3.66
C ILE A 122 4.60 8.25 2.35
N THR A 123 5.36 9.31 2.07
CA THR A 123 6.21 9.42 0.86
C THR A 123 7.25 8.31 0.81
N PHE A 124 7.84 7.96 1.95
CA PHE A 124 8.77 6.83 2.02
C PHE A 124 8.07 5.49 1.74
N ALA A 125 6.88 5.26 2.27
CA ALA A 125 6.12 4.05 1.99
C ALA A 125 5.73 3.94 0.50
N ASP A 126 5.32 5.06 -0.12
CA ASP A 126 5.09 5.13 -1.57
C ASP A 126 6.37 4.77 -2.36
N ALA A 127 7.52 5.32 -1.96
CA ALA A 127 8.80 5.05 -2.60
C ALA A 127 9.24 3.58 -2.43
N VAL A 128 8.96 2.97 -1.28
CA VAL A 128 9.22 1.54 -1.04
C VAL A 128 8.40 0.66 -1.99
N LEU A 129 7.09 0.90 -2.12
CA LEU A 129 6.25 0.14 -3.05
C LEU A 129 6.70 0.33 -4.51
N ALA A 130 7.09 1.54 -4.88
CA ALA A 130 7.61 1.82 -6.22
C ALA A 130 8.95 1.11 -6.48
N ASP A 131 9.85 1.02 -5.50
CA ASP A 131 11.12 0.30 -5.62
C ASP A 131 10.90 -1.22 -5.69
N VAL A 132 9.97 -1.76 -4.90
CA VAL A 132 9.57 -3.17 -4.97
C VAL A 132 9.03 -3.53 -6.36
N ALA A 133 8.16 -2.69 -6.93
CA ALA A 133 7.59 -2.91 -8.26
C ALA A 133 8.63 -2.80 -9.40
N LYS A 134 9.76 -2.13 -9.18
CA LYS A 134 10.90 -2.14 -10.13
C LYS A 134 11.73 -3.42 -10.05
N ARG A 135 11.73 -4.09 -8.90
CA ARG A 135 12.54 -5.28 -8.64
C ARG A 135 11.82 -6.58 -8.96
N TYR A 136 10.52 -6.59 -8.76
CA TYR A 136 9.70 -7.80 -8.81
C TYR A 136 8.38 -7.53 -9.55
N PRO A 137 7.84 -8.51 -10.26
CA PRO A 137 6.48 -8.42 -10.76
C PRO A 137 5.51 -8.38 -9.57
N VAL A 138 4.74 -7.29 -9.47
CA VAL A 138 3.76 -7.04 -8.41
C VAL A 138 2.37 -6.97 -8.99
N ASP A 139 1.42 -7.68 -8.40
CA ASP A 139 0.01 -7.48 -8.68
C ASP A 139 -0.49 -6.21 -7.97
N GLN A 140 -0.58 -5.12 -8.75
CA GLN A 140 -0.99 -3.80 -8.25
C GLN A 140 -2.43 -3.78 -7.71
N SER A 141 -3.25 -4.77 -8.04
CA SER A 141 -4.61 -4.92 -7.52
C SER A 141 -4.66 -5.57 -6.14
N GLN A 142 -3.55 -6.18 -5.72
CA GLN A 142 -3.42 -6.94 -4.47
C GLN A 142 -2.34 -6.35 -3.54
N ILE A 143 -2.40 -5.04 -3.31
CA ILE A 143 -1.56 -4.36 -2.33
C ILE A 143 -2.32 -4.29 -1.00
N TYR A 144 -1.80 -4.93 0.02
CA TYR A 144 -2.33 -4.94 1.38
C TYR A 144 -1.43 -4.13 2.31
N ILE A 145 -2.04 -3.38 3.21
CA ILE A 145 -1.31 -2.61 4.22
C ILE A 145 -1.62 -3.18 5.59
N SER A 146 -0.59 -3.36 6.39
CA SER A 146 -0.72 -3.93 7.72
C SER A 146 0.18 -3.23 8.74
N GLY A 147 -0.08 -3.44 10.02
CA GLY A 147 0.78 -2.94 11.10
C GLY A 147 0.31 -3.37 12.49
N PHE A 148 1.26 -3.31 13.41
CA PHE A 148 1.01 -3.59 14.83
C PHE A 148 1.43 -2.41 15.70
N SER A 149 0.63 -2.06 16.70
CA SER A 149 0.93 -0.99 17.67
C SER A 149 1.17 0.37 16.98
N PHE A 150 2.30 1.02 17.15
CA PHE A 150 2.71 2.22 16.41
C PHE A 150 2.66 2.00 14.89
N GLY A 151 3.00 0.81 14.43
CA GLY A 151 2.87 0.44 13.02
C GLY A 151 1.42 0.36 12.56
N ALA A 152 0.49 -0.04 13.42
CA ALA A 152 -0.93 -0.02 13.10
C ALA A 152 -1.44 1.42 12.94
N ALA A 153 -1.03 2.34 13.81
CA ALA A 153 -1.36 3.75 13.67
C ALA A 153 -0.78 4.35 12.36
N MET A 154 0.46 3.97 11.99
CA MET A 154 1.04 4.36 10.70
C MET A 154 0.27 3.75 9.52
N ALA A 155 -0.13 2.47 9.60
CA ALA A 155 -0.95 1.82 8.58
C ALA A 155 -2.29 2.54 8.38
N TRP A 156 -2.95 2.96 9.47
CA TRP A 156 -4.16 3.79 9.42
C TRP A 156 -3.90 5.13 8.72
N ARG A 157 -2.82 5.81 9.08
CA ARG A 157 -2.43 7.09 8.47
C ARG A 157 -2.18 6.93 6.97
N TYR A 158 -1.43 5.89 6.59
CA TYR A 158 -1.17 5.57 5.19
C TYR A 158 -2.45 5.26 4.42
N ALA A 159 -3.32 4.42 4.98
CA ALA A 159 -4.59 4.06 4.36
C ALA A 159 -5.56 5.25 4.21
N CYS A 160 -5.54 6.22 5.13
CA CYS A 160 -6.30 7.46 4.97
C CYS A 160 -5.79 8.33 3.81
N ALA A 161 -4.49 8.27 3.52
CA ALA A 161 -3.86 9.08 2.47
C ALA A 161 -3.84 8.38 1.10
N ARG A 162 -3.81 7.04 1.06
CA ARG A 162 -3.56 6.21 -0.14
C ARG A 162 -4.49 5.01 -0.27
N GLY A 163 -5.61 5.00 0.43
CA GLY A 163 -6.49 3.85 0.49
C GLY A 163 -7.08 3.42 -0.85
N ASP A 164 -7.25 4.35 -1.78
CA ASP A 164 -7.69 4.08 -3.15
C ASP A 164 -6.75 3.15 -3.94
N ARG A 165 -5.48 3.03 -3.50
CA ARG A 165 -4.44 2.19 -4.11
C ARG A 165 -4.24 0.86 -3.40
N ILE A 166 -4.99 0.58 -2.35
CA ILE A 166 -4.81 -0.64 -1.54
C ILE A 166 -6.08 -1.50 -1.52
N ALA A 167 -5.90 -2.81 -1.64
CA ALA A 167 -6.98 -3.78 -1.61
C ALA A 167 -7.57 -3.92 -0.20
N GLY A 168 -6.72 -3.89 0.84
CA GLY A 168 -7.16 -4.02 2.21
C GLY A 168 -6.18 -3.48 3.24
N LEU A 169 -6.73 -3.08 4.38
CA LEU A 169 -6.00 -2.66 5.57
C LEU A 169 -6.22 -3.67 6.70
N MET A 170 -5.13 -4.19 7.27
CA MET A 170 -5.16 -5.14 8.40
C MET A 170 -4.35 -4.58 9.56
N THR A 171 -4.99 -4.24 10.67
CA THR A 171 -4.30 -3.58 11.79
C THR A 171 -4.56 -4.24 13.12
N MET A 172 -3.54 -4.26 13.96
CA MET A 172 -3.54 -4.93 15.25
C MET A 172 -3.12 -3.96 16.36
N SER A 173 -3.96 -3.78 17.36
CA SER A 173 -3.66 -3.01 18.59
C SER A 173 -3.09 -1.62 18.32
N GLY A 174 -3.77 -0.81 17.50
CA GLY A 174 -3.36 0.58 17.25
C GLY A 174 -4.26 1.30 16.27
N THR A 175 -4.51 2.58 16.53
CA THR A 175 -5.36 3.47 15.73
C THR A 175 -4.76 4.87 15.69
N ILE A 176 -5.31 5.74 14.85
CA ILE A 176 -5.03 7.18 14.89
C ILE A 176 -6.14 7.92 15.64
N LYS A 177 -5.79 8.58 16.73
CA LYS A 177 -6.77 9.24 17.60
C LYS A 177 -7.31 10.56 17.04
N GLN A 178 -6.59 11.20 16.12
CA GLN A 178 -6.85 12.60 15.70
C GLN A 178 -7.54 12.74 14.33
N ALA A 179 -7.66 11.67 13.55
CA ALA A 179 -8.33 11.76 12.26
C ALA A 179 -9.84 11.72 12.43
N SER A 180 -10.50 12.82 12.10
CA SER A 180 -11.97 12.88 12.01
C SER A 180 -12.50 12.40 10.65
N THR A 181 -11.64 12.37 9.63
CA THR A 181 -12.00 12.00 8.26
C THR A 181 -10.82 11.33 7.54
N CYS A 182 -11.14 10.50 6.54
CA CYS A 182 -10.17 9.95 5.60
C CYS A 182 -10.57 10.35 4.18
N ALA A 183 -9.66 11.01 3.45
CA ALA A 183 -9.93 11.49 2.10
C ALA A 183 -10.04 10.34 1.09
N ASN A 184 -9.16 9.35 1.22
CA ASN A 184 -9.04 8.23 0.29
C ASN A 184 -9.13 6.90 1.07
N PRO A 185 -10.32 6.50 1.54
CA PRO A 185 -10.45 5.28 2.34
C PRO A 185 -10.21 4.01 1.48
N PRO A 186 -9.64 2.93 2.05
CA PRO A 186 -9.42 1.67 1.35
C PRO A 186 -10.76 0.96 1.07
N ARG A 187 -10.71 -0.16 0.35
CA ARG A 187 -11.92 -0.96 0.10
C ARG A 187 -12.35 -1.77 1.32
N GLN A 188 -11.38 -2.33 2.03
CA GLN A 188 -11.64 -3.25 3.13
C GLN A 188 -10.76 -2.91 4.33
N VAL A 189 -11.35 -2.95 5.51
CA VAL A 189 -10.65 -2.74 6.78
C VAL A 189 -10.90 -3.92 7.70
N ARG A 190 -9.83 -4.45 8.24
CA ARG A 190 -9.78 -5.52 9.24
C ARG A 190 -9.00 -5.00 10.44
N HIS A 191 -9.62 -5.01 11.60
CA HIS A 191 -8.98 -4.55 12.83
C HIS A 191 -9.14 -5.55 13.96
N VAL A 192 -8.09 -5.79 14.72
CA VAL A 192 -8.15 -6.57 15.94
C VAL A 192 -7.56 -5.78 17.12
N HIS A 193 -8.20 -5.91 18.29
CA HIS A 193 -7.76 -5.20 19.48
C HIS A 193 -8.06 -6.00 20.76
N GLY A 194 -7.16 -5.90 21.75
CA GLY A 194 -7.34 -6.49 23.06
C GLY A 194 -8.11 -5.56 23.99
N LEU A 195 -9.09 -6.10 24.74
CA LEU A 195 -9.83 -5.34 25.76
C LEU A 195 -8.92 -4.84 26.88
N ASN A 196 -7.88 -5.60 27.19
CA ASN A 196 -6.91 -5.30 28.25
C ASN A 196 -5.58 -4.78 27.70
N ASP A 197 -5.60 -4.13 26.53
CA ASP A 197 -4.43 -3.47 25.97
C ASP A 197 -4.09 -2.21 26.78
N LEU A 198 -2.98 -2.27 27.53
CA LEU A 198 -2.50 -1.17 28.37
C LEU A 198 -1.55 -0.21 27.65
N TRP A 199 -1.03 -0.59 26.47
CA TRP A 199 -0.09 0.22 25.69
C TRP A 199 -0.78 1.10 24.66
N MET A 200 -1.71 0.51 23.94
CA MET A 200 -2.53 1.18 22.95
C MET A 200 -4.01 0.95 23.31
N SER A 201 -4.44 1.59 24.38
CA SER A 201 -5.79 1.41 24.92
C SER A 201 -6.86 1.44 23.84
N LEU A 202 -7.77 0.46 23.87
CA LEU A 202 -8.90 0.39 22.95
C LEU A 202 -9.76 1.68 23.06
N PRO A 203 -9.90 2.47 22.00
CA PRO A 203 -10.76 3.64 22.02
C PRO A 203 -12.23 3.23 22.17
N ARG A 204 -12.82 3.55 23.30
CA ARG A 204 -14.22 3.27 23.58
C ARG A 204 -15.08 4.48 23.27
N GLY A 205 -16.27 4.23 22.80
CA GLY A 205 -17.32 5.23 22.61
C GLY A 205 -18.14 5.48 23.90
N PRO A 206 -19.23 6.26 23.77
CA PRO A 206 -20.22 6.39 24.84
C PRO A 206 -20.68 5.00 25.31
N GLU A 207 -21.07 4.89 26.59
CA GLU A 207 -21.53 3.62 27.17
C GLU A 207 -20.52 2.47 27.03
N HIS A 208 -19.23 2.80 27.00
CA HIS A 208 -18.14 1.84 26.82
C HIS A 208 -18.16 1.06 25.47
N ASP A 209 -18.78 1.60 24.43
CA ASP A 209 -18.84 0.98 23.09
C ASP A 209 -17.43 0.64 22.56
N THR A 210 -17.12 -0.64 22.51
CA THR A 210 -15.84 -1.15 21.99
C THR A 210 -15.74 -1.05 20.47
N THR A 211 -16.88 -1.00 19.77
CA THR A 211 -16.89 -0.89 18.29
C THR A 211 -16.51 0.51 17.82
N ASN A 212 -16.43 1.48 18.72
CA ASN A 212 -15.98 2.84 18.42
C ASN A 212 -14.54 2.89 17.86
N VAL A 213 -13.74 1.89 18.13
CA VAL A 213 -12.37 1.79 17.60
C VAL A 213 -12.32 1.87 16.06
N VAL A 214 -13.33 1.37 15.34
CA VAL A 214 -13.45 1.42 13.89
C VAL A 214 -14.44 2.47 13.37
N ALA A 215 -14.89 3.38 14.22
CA ALA A 215 -15.90 4.39 13.87
C ALA A 215 -15.46 5.28 12.69
N LEU A 216 -14.16 5.61 12.58
CA LEU A 216 -13.60 6.36 11.46
C LEU A 216 -13.93 5.69 10.11
N TRP A 217 -13.67 4.38 10.01
CA TRP A 217 -13.88 3.63 8.78
C TRP A 217 -15.36 3.41 8.48
N ARG A 218 -16.16 3.08 9.50
CA ARG A 218 -17.61 2.97 9.35
C ARG A 218 -18.23 4.26 8.81
N LYS A 219 -17.79 5.40 9.32
CA LYS A 219 -18.20 6.72 8.83
C LYS A 219 -17.72 6.98 7.40
N ALA A 220 -16.45 6.76 7.12
CA ALA A 220 -15.85 6.96 5.79
C ALA A 220 -16.52 6.08 4.72
N PHE A 221 -16.91 4.86 5.07
CA PHE A 221 -17.57 3.90 4.18
C PHE A 221 -19.09 4.06 4.15
N ARG A 222 -19.65 4.94 4.97
CA ARG A 222 -21.11 5.10 5.13
C ARG A 222 -21.81 3.78 5.41
N CYS A 223 -21.24 3.01 6.35
CA CYS A 223 -21.79 1.72 6.73
C CYS A 223 -23.10 1.88 7.52
N GLY A 224 -24.03 0.97 7.29
CA GLY A 224 -25.23 0.81 8.10
C GLY A 224 -24.94 0.19 9.47
N LYS A 225 -25.97 -0.41 10.08
CA LYS A 225 -25.84 -1.10 11.36
C LYS A 225 -24.97 -2.33 11.21
N GLY A 226 -23.96 -2.46 12.05
CA GLY A 226 -23.13 -3.68 12.13
C GLY A 226 -23.85 -4.83 12.84
N ARG A 227 -23.29 -6.01 12.70
CA ARG A 227 -23.74 -7.22 13.40
C ARG A 227 -22.59 -7.81 14.21
N LEU A 228 -22.93 -8.42 15.35
CA LEU A 228 -22.06 -9.35 16.03
C LEU A 228 -22.24 -10.70 15.34
N ASP A 229 -21.19 -11.19 14.70
CA ASP A 229 -21.23 -12.40 13.84
C ASP A 229 -20.69 -13.64 14.59
N GLY A 230 -20.88 -13.64 15.90
CA GLY A 230 -20.50 -14.74 16.77
C GLY A 230 -19.07 -14.66 17.31
N ALA A 231 -18.58 -15.81 17.77
CA ALA A 231 -17.22 -15.99 18.25
C ALA A 231 -16.35 -16.62 17.15
N LEU A 232 -15.17 -16.04 16.93
CA LEU A 232 -14.16 -16.58 16.02
C LEU A 232 -13.01 -17.16 16.84
N THR A 233 -12.67 -18.42 16.63
CA THR A 233 -11.52 -19.10 17.26
C THR A 233 -10.51 -19.47 16.19
N LEU A 234 -9.32 -18.89 16.21
CA LEU A 234 -8.26 -19.13 15.23
C LEU A 234 -7.11 -19.97 15.76
N ALA A 235 -6.95 -20.00 17.07
CA ALA A 235 -5.95 -20.81 17.75
C ALA A 235 -6.48 -21.21 19.15
N PRO A 236 -6.00 -22.28 19.77
CA PRO A 236 -6.40 -22.67 21.12
C PRO A 236 -6.22 -21.52 22.11
N GLY A 237 -7.27 -21.21 22.87
CA GLY A 237 -7.25 -20.18 23.92
C GLY A 237 -7.34 -18.74 23.44
N VAL A 238 -7.57 -18.49 22.13
CA VAL A 238 -7.78 -17.14 21.59
C VAL A 238 -9.13 -17.08 20.90
N GLU A 239 -10.12 -16.55 21.59
CA GLU A 239 -11.44 -16.24 21.05
C GLU A 239 -11.60 -14.76 20.79
N PHE A 240 -12.36 -14.44 19.74
CA PHE A 240 -12.68 -13.08 19.36
C PHE A 240 -14.19 -12.90 19.30
N ALA A 241 -14.70 -11.79 19.83
CA ALA A 241 -16.00 -11.28 19.43
C ALA A 241 -15.84 -10.65 18.05
N HIS A 242 -16.44 -11.24 17.02
CA HIS A 242 -16.34 -10.82 15.63
C HIS A 242 -17.50 -9.90 15.25
N PHE A 243 -17.19 -8.65 14.91
CA PHE A 243 -18.15 -7.67 14.41
C PHE A 243 -17.93 -7.42 12.93
N ALA A 244 -19.00 -7.33 12.16
CA ALA A 244 -18.93 -7.09 10.73
C ALA A 244 -19.88 -5.98 10.26
N TRP A 245 -19.40 -5.16 9.32
CA TRP A 245 -20.13 -4.17 8.55
C TRP A 245 -19.82 -4.42 7.08
N ASP A 246 -20.69 -5.09 6.40
CA ASP A 246 -20.66 -5.41 4.96
C ASP A 246 -21.70 -4.64 4.15
N ASN A 247 -22.58 -3.90 4.82
CA ASN A 247 -23.58 -3.04 4.25
C ASN A 247 -23.10 -1.58 4.10
N CYS A 248 -21.86 -1.41 3.62
CA CYS A 248 -21.23 -0.11 3.39
C CYS A 248 -21.36 0.32 1.93
N ALA A 249 -21.19 1.61 1.64
CA ALA A 249 -21.27 2.12 0.28
C ALA A 249 -20.05 1.67 -0.56
N GLY A 250 -20.28 1.27 -1.84
CA GLY A 250 -19.23 0.98 -2.82
C GLY A 250 -18.44 -0.29 -2.51
N ASP A 251 -19.13 -1.37 -2.20
CA ASP A 251 -18.57 -2.71 -1.95
C ASP A 251 -17.43 -2.70 -0.91
N ARG A 252 -17.55 -1.83 0.08
CA ARG A 252 -16.60 -1.71 1.20
C ARG A 252 -17.07 -2.53 2.39
N SER A 253 -16.12 -2.99 3.18
CA SER A 253 -16.42 -3.67 4.44
C SER A 253 -15.45 -3.33 5.56
N VAL A 254 -15.96 -3.42 6.78
CA VAL A 254 -15.17 -3.28 8.01
C VAL A 254 -15.42 -4.51 8.88
N THR A 255 -14.37 -5.14 9.40
CA THR A 255 -14.50 -6.09 10.49
C THR A 255 -13.67 -5.65 11.69
N LEU A 256 -14.14 -6.04 12.87
CA LEU A 256 -13.48 -5.82 14.12
C LEU A 256 -13.52 -7.09 14.95
N ASP A 257 -12.34 -7.55 15.33
CA ASP A 257 -12.15 -8.70 16.19
C ASP A 257 -11.66 -8.22 17.56
N ILE A 258 -12.42 -8.50 18.61
CA ILE A 258 -12.08 -8.12 19.99
C ILE A 258 -11.75 -9.37 20.78
N HIS A 259 -10.57 -9.42 21.42
CA HIS A 259 -10.18 -10.47 22.35
C HIS A 259 -9.97 -9.94 23.76
N THR A 260 -10.04 -10.80 24.75
CA THR A 260 -9.88 -10.43 26.18
C THR A 260 -8.42 -10.17 26.60
N GLY A 261 -7.45 -10.46 25.74
CA GLY A 261 -6.03 -10.28 26.02
C GLY A 261 -5.56 -8.82 25.95
N GLY A 262 -4.24 -8.65 26.09
CA GLY A 262 -3.56 -7.35 26.06
C GLY A 262 -2.94 -7.01 24.71
N HIS A 263 -1.75 -6.40 24.73
CA HIS A 263 -1.05 -5.84 23.58
C HIS A 263 -0.19 -6.89 22.85
N PHE A 264 -0.75 -7.61 21.90
CA PHE A 264 0.00 -8.61 21.12
C PHE A 264 -0.62 -8.83 19.72
N ILE A 265 0.12 -9.50 18.85
CA ILE A 265 -0.37 -9.98 17.54
C ILE A 265 -1.01 -11.35 17.79
N PRO A 266 -2.33 -11.53 17.58
CA PRO A 266 -2.97 -12.83 17.78
C PRO A 266 -2.48 -13.87 16.76
N THR A 267 -2.25 -15.11 17.21
CA THR A 267 -1.83 -16.22 16.34
C THR A 267 -2.90 -16.54 15.31
N GLY A 268 -2.51 -16.69 14.04
CA GLY A 268 -3.39 -17.04 12.92
C GLY A 268 -4.28 -15.91 12.41
N TRP A 269 -4.41 -14.79 13.15
CA TRP A 269 -5.34 -13.73 12.75
C TRP A 269 -4.97 -13.08 11.41
N LEU A 270 -3.68 -12.80 11.21
CA LEU A 270 -3.23 -12.16 9.98
C LEU A 270 -3.45 -13.06 8.75
N GLY A 271 -3.16 -14.36 8.88
CA GLY A 271 -3.40 -15.35 7.84
C GLY A 271 -4.88 -15.49 7.51
N TYR A 272 -5.73 -15.58 8.53
CA TYR A 272 -7.18 -15.61 8.35
C TYR A 272 -7.70 -14.39 7.58
N GLN A 273 -7.19 -13.19 7.89
CA GLN A 273 -7.61 -11.98 7.18
C GLN A 273 -7.08 -11.96 5.74
N LEU A 274 -5.87 -12.43 5.47
CA LEU A 274 -5.35 -12.57 4.12
C LEU A 274 -6.20 -13.53 3.29
N ASP A 275 -6.56 -14.71 3.83
CA ASP A 275 -7.41 -15.69 3.17
C ASP A 275 -8.80 -15.14 2.82
N GLY A 276 -9.31 -14.21 3.64
CA GLY A 276 -10.59 -13.53 3.41
C GLY A 276 -10.53 -12.32 2.47
N LEU A 277 -9.35 -11.72 2.28
CA LEU A 277 -9.15 -10.53 1.46
C LEU A 277 -8.64 -10.85 0.05
N MET A 278 -7.88 -11.91 -0.09
CA MET A 278 -7.32 -12.34 -1.38
C MET A 278 -8.41 -12.94 -2.28
N PRO A 279 -8.34 -12.72 -3.60
CA PRO A 279 -9.22 -13.43 -4.53
C PRO A 279 -9.08 -14.94 -4.35
N LYS A 280 -10.19 -15.64 -4.29
CA LYS A 280 -10.15 -17.11 -4.30
C LYS A 280 -9.63 -17.56 -5.65
N THR A 281 -8.57 -18.36 -5.66
CA THR A 281 -8.09 -19.01 -6.88
C THR A 281 -9.24 -19.88 -7.43
N PRO A 282 -9.61 -19.71 -8.71
CA PRO A 282 -10.53 -20.67 -9.32
C PRO A 282 -9.91 -22.06 -9.20
N GLY A 283 -10.60 -22.98 -8.50
CA GLY A 283 -10.19 -24.38 -8.38
C GLY A 283 -10.30 -25.11 -9.72
#